data_a104e11e5622762bb7e567703f48ae36
#
_entry.id   a104e11e5622762bb7e567703f48ae36
#
_cell.length_a   1.000
_cell.length_b   1.000
_cell.length_c   1.000
_cell.angle_alpha   90.00
_cell.angle_beta   90.00
_cell.angle_gamma   90.00
#
_symmetry.space_group_name_H-M   'P 1'
#
loop_
_entity.id
_entity.type
_entity.pdbx_description
1 polymer ?
#
loop_
_entity_poly.entity_id
_entity_poly.type
_entity_poly.pdbx_seq_one_letter_code
_entity_poly.pdbx_strand_id
1 'polypeptide(L)'
;MNQTTLPLELSACIDPDHIVFSIYNFIEFLDEKYFESFSTQDGRPAYHPKPLIMALLYAYSKGVFSGRKIEELMVENLPMQWLVAQQVISYRTINRFRSSENCRSLLENLFVEFTTQLKLEKLIHLENCFIDGTKIEANANKYSFVWKKATEKYAERLKVTSREYYFNEIQPMVDAGIQYDENLDLEETMLQEISKVLKEEIDKLTEDIEETPVKGPDQRKQERRRLKKHYRKVSQDFLPRKQKYAKQFETFNGRNSYSKTDPDATFMRMKDDHMMNGQLKAGYNIQVATENQFVLHYDIFHNPTDTRTLQPFVESFPNSPKCIVADAGYGSEENLTYLDNHKINHLIKYNRFDKEQKKKHKKSAKNMDNWSYDKQSNTFTHPDGTVYFFSHLQKRKNKMSGYISEIQVYKPLDPENAPQKALYYNKNYQELKNIETQKLLSEEGSRLFSKRKIDVEPVFGQIKAILGFTRFNLRGKTKVKTDVGLAFMANNLKKYSKIKARK
;
A
#
# COMPACT_ATOMS: atom_id res chain seq x y z
N MET A 1 7.44 -36.36 -51.96
CA MET A 1 8.09 -36.88 -50.75
C MET A 1 7.01 -36.97 -49.67
N ASN A 2 6.58 -38.19 -49.32
CA ASN A 2 5.70 -38.38 -48.17
C ASN A 2 6.54 -38.32 -46.89
N GLN A 3 6.54 -37.16 -46.25
CA GLN A 3 7.21 -36.99 -44.97
C GLN A 3 6.27 -37.59 -43.91
N THR A 4 6.61 -38.79 -43.44
CA THR A 4 5.95 -39.40 -42.28
C THR A 4 6.27 -38.56 -41.04
N THR A 5 5.29 -37.82 -40.55
CA THR A 5 5.39 -37.11 -39.30
C THR A 5 5.28 -38.14 -38.17
N LEU A 6 6.39 -38.46 -37.53
CA LEU A 6 6.37 -39.22 -36.28
C LEU A 6 5.78 -38.31 -35.19
N PRO A 7 4.86 -38.83 -34.34
CA PRO A 7 4.40 -38.07 -33.17
C PRO A 7 5.56 -37.91 -32.20
N LEU A 8 6.24 -36.75 -32.24
CA LEU A 8 7.27 -36.41 -31.30
C LEU A 8 6.59 -35.92 -30.01
N GLU A 9 7.02 -36.47 -28.91
CA GLU A 9 6.65 -35.92 -27.60
C GLU A 9 7.21 -34.48 -27.49
N LEU A 10 6.34 -33.51 -27.18
CA LEU A 10 6.74 -32.09 -27.16
C LEU A 10 7.89 -31.83 -26.20
N SER A 11 7.98 -32.57 -25.09
CA SER A 11 9.10 -32.49 -24.13
C SER A 11 10.47 -32.71 -24.75
N ALA A 12 10.56 -33.61 -25.77
CA ALA A 12 11.81 -33.89 -26.45
C ALA A 12 12.35 -32.72 -27.30
N CYS A 13 11.49 -31.76 -27.62
CA CYS A 13 11.85 -30.54 -28.36
C CYS A 13 12.19 -29.36 -27.45
N ILE A 14 12.15 -29.53 -26.12
CA ILE A 14 12.42 -28.48 -25.13
C ILE A 14 13.76 -28.79 -24.47
N ASP A 15 14.59 -27.73 -24.31
CA ASP A 15 15.84 -27.84 -23.59
C ASP A 15 15.59 -28.45 -22.20
N PRO A 16 16.30 -29.49 -21.76
CA PRO A 16 16.14 -30.12 -20.45
C PRO A 16 16.27 -29.15 -19.27
N ASP A 17 17.04 -28.11 -19.42
CA ASP A 17 17.25 -27.08 -18.39
C ASP A 17 16.21 -25.94 -18.45
N HIS A 18 15.21 -26.06 -19.33
CA HIS A 18 14.22 -25.03 -19.49
C HIS A 18 13.31 -24.88 -18.25
N ILE A 19 13.00 -23.64 -17.90
CA ILE A 19 12.21 -23.29 -16.70
C ILE A 19 10.84 -24.01 -16.62
N VAL A 20 10.25 -24.42 -17.74
CA VAL A 20 8.94 -25.12 -17.74
C VAL A 20 8.97 -26.39 -16.91
N PHE A 21 10.08 -27.16 -16.92
CA PHE A 21 10.21 -28.36 -16.10
C PHE A 21 10.25 -28.05 -14.61
N SER A 22 10.90 -26.96 -14.21
CA SER A 22 10.90 -26.52 -12.81
C SER A 22 9.51 -26.06 -12.37
N ILE A 23 8.75 -25.37 -13.25
CA ILE A 23 7.37 -24.96 -12.96
C ILE A 23 6.46 -26.19 -12.87
N TYR A 24 6.55 -27.10 -13.85
CA TYR A 24 5.76 -28.32 -13.87
C TYR A 24 6.00 -29.15 -12.62
N ASN A 25 7.25 -29.49 -12.32
CA ASN A 25 7.61 -30.30 -11.17
C ASN A 25 7.14 -29.66 -9.86
N PHE A 26 7.30 -28.36 -9.69
CA PHE A 26 6.86 -27.68 -8.49
C PHE A 26 5.34 -27.74 -8.32
N ILE A 27 4.56 -27.50 -9.37
CA ILE A 27 3.09 -27.45 -9.26
C ILE A 27 2.47 -28.84 -9.26
N GLU A 28 3.02 -29.82 -10.02
CA GLU A 28 2.45 -31.15 -10.14
C GLU A 28 2.56 -31.94 -8.84
N PHE A 29 3.67 -31.78 -8.11
CA PHE A 29 3.89 -32.47 -6.84
C PHE A 29 3.25 -31.81 -5.61
N LEU A 30 2.49 -30.72 -5.81
CA LEU A 30 1.72 -30.13 -4.72
C LEU A 30 0.54 -31.02 -4.33
N ASP A 31 0.21 -31.00 -3.03
CA ASP A 31 -0.94 -31.69 -2.47
C ASP A 31 -2.24 -31.19 -3.12
N GLU A 32 -3.11 -32.11 -3.54
CA GLU A 32 -4.40 -31.80 -4.18
C GLU A 32 -5.32 -30.93 -3.31
N LYS A 33 -5.16 -30.97 -1.98
CA LYS A 33 -5.92 -30.11 -1.05
C LYS A 33 -5.83 -28.61 -1.39
N TYR A 34 -4.73 -28.15 -2.01
CA TYR A 34 -4.57 -26.76 -2.42
C TYR A 34 -5.44 -26.37 -3.62
N PHE A 35 -6.00 -27.36 -4.32
CA PHE A 35 -6.80 -27.17 -5.52
C PHE A 35 -8.29 -27.43 -5.31
N GLU A 36 -8.69 -28.03 -4.18
CA GLU A 36 -10.08 -28.39 -3.88
C GLU A 36 -11.05 -27.20 -3.92
N SER A 37 -10.59 -26.00 -3.48
CA SER A 37 -11.41 -24.77 -3.50
C SER A 37 -11.83 -24.28 -4.89
N PHE A 38 -11.26 -24.87 -5.95
CA PHE A 38 -11.58 -24.54 -7.34
C PHE A 38 -12.63 -25.47 -7.94
N SER A 39 -12.99 -26.56 -7.28
CA SER A 39 -14.02 -27.48 -7.75
C SER A 39 -15.39 -26.81 -7.59
N THR A 40 -16.17 -26.77 -8.69
CA THR A 40 -17.57 -26.31 -8.68
C THR A 40 -18.47 -27.54 -8.87
N GLN A 41 -19.46 -27.71 -8.01
CA GLN A 41 -20.41 -28.83 -8.10
C GLN A 41 -21.46 -28.63 -9.20
N ASP A 42 -21.69 -27.39 -9.64
CA ASP A 42 -22.70 -27.01 -10.61
C ASP A 42 -22.13 -26.35 -11.86
N GLY A 43 -22.66 -26.72 -13.05
CA GLY A 43 -22.42 -26.09 -14.33
C GLY A 43 -21.36 -26.78 -15.20
N ARG A 44 -20.83 -26.03 -16.21
CA ARG A 44 -19.79 -26.55 -17.09
C ARG A 44 -18.51 -26.80 -16.28
N PRO A 45 -17.85 -27.98 -16.49
CA PRO A 45 -16.59 -28.28 -15.80
C PRO A 45 -15.57 -27.12 -15.93
N ALA A 46 -15.06 -26.66 -14.81
CA ALA A 46 -14.00 -25.65 -14.80
C ALA A 46 -12.70 -26.29 -15.28
N TYR A 47 -11.82 -25.48 -15.88
CA TYR A 47 -10.45 -25.92 -16.12
C TYR A 47 -9.77 -26.24 -14.80
N HIS A 48 -8.99 -27.33 -14.77
CA HIS A 48 -8.18 -27.63 -13.58
C HIS A 48 -7.24 -26.45 -13.28
N PRO A 49 -7.06 -26.05 -12.02
CA PRO A 49 -6.25 -24.87 -11.66
C PRO A 49 -4.75 -25.04 -11.93
N LYS A 50 -4.20 -26.29 -11.96
CA LYS A 50 -2.78 -26.54 -12.22
C LYS A 50 -2.31 -25.96 -13.56
N PRO A 51 -2.91 -26.27 -14.72
CA PRO A 51 -2.54 -25.66 -16.00
C PRO A 51 -2.65 -24.12 -15.99
N LEU A 52 -3.65 -23.56 -15.31
CA LEU A 52 -3.85 -22.11 -15.23
C LEU A 52 -2.73 -21.43 -14.46
N ILE A 53 -2.36 -21.94 -13.28
CA ILE A 53 -1.26 -21.37 -12.49
C ILE A 53 0.09 -21.57 -13.17
N MET A 54 0.34 -22.74 -13.78
CA MET A 54 1.55 -23.01 -14.54
C MET A 54 1.71 -22.02 -15.71
N ALA A 55 0.64 -21.81 -16.49
CA ALA A 55 0.63 -20.86 -17.59
C ALA A 55 0.92 -19.42 -17.13
N LEU A 56 0.33 -19.00 -16.03
CA LEU A 56 0.59 -17.67 -15.44
C LEU A 56 2.06 -17.54 -15.02
N LEU A 57 2.59 -18.49 -14.28
CA LEU A 57 3.98 -18.46 -13.80
C LEU A 57 4.97 -18.45 -14.95
N TYR A 58 4.72 -19.26 -15.99
CA TYR A 58 5.58 -19.27 -17.18
C TYR A 58 5.51 -17.95 -17.94
N ALA A 59 4.31 -17.43 -18.21
CA ALA A 59 4.14 -16.16 -18.91
C ALA A 59 4.81 -14.99 -18.14
N TYR A 60 4.63 -14.94 -16.82
CA TYR A 60 5.27 -13.93 -15.98
C TYR A 60 6.79 -14.05 -15.98
N SER A 61 7.34 -15.27 -16.05
CA SER A 61 8.79 -15.50 -16.17
C SER A 61 9.39 -14.96 -17.49
N LYS A 62 8.55 -14.79 -18.51
CA LYS A 62 8.89 -14.19 -19.81
C LYS A 62 8.54 -12.71 -19.92
N GLY A 63 8.01 -12.08 -18.85
CA GLY A 63 7.57 -10.68 -18.87
C GLY A 63 6.22 -10.47 -19.61
N VAL A 64 5.41 -11.50 -19.74
CA VAL A 64 4.10 -11.45 -20.39
C VAL A 64 3.00 -11.43 -19.32
N PHE A 65 2.32 -10.28 -19.17
CA PHE A 65 1.33 -10.05 -18.09
C PHE A 65 -0.10 -9.87 -18.62
N SER A 66 -0.27 -9.63 -19.92
CA SER A 66 -1.58 -9.44 -20.53
C SER A 66 -2.26 -10.79 -20.77
N GLY A 67 -3.50 -10.98 -20.31
CA GLY A 67 -4.26 -12.21 -20.52
C GLY A 67 -4.37 -12.62 -22.00
N ARG A 68 -4.55 -11.65 -22.93
CA ARG A 68 -4.59 -11.91 -24.36
C ARG A 68 -3.25 -12.43 -24.89
N LYS A 69 -2.14 -11.84 -24.48
CA LYS A 69 -0.80 -12.31 -24.86
C LYS A 69 -0.46 -13.66 -24.22
N ILE A 70 -1.04 -13.99 -23.06
CA ILE A 70 -0.89 -15.32 -22.44
C ILE A 70 -1.65 -16.38 -23.25
N GLU A 71 -2.86 -16.05 -23.72
CA GLU A 71 -3.63 -16.92 -24.65
C GLU A 71 -2.86 -17.13 -25.96
N GLU A 72 -2.28 -16.08 -26.54
CA GLU A 72 -1.42 -16.13 -27.75
C GLU A 72 -0.21 -17.03 -27.52
N LEU A 73 0.47 -16.96 -26.37
CA LEU A 73 1.58 -17.85 -25.99
C LEU A 73 1.15 -19.36 -25.99
N MET A 74 -0.10 -19.67 -25.62
CA MET A 74 -0.59 -21.04 -25.63
C MET A 74 -0.73 -21.62 -27.06
N VAL A 75 -0.86 -20.73 -28.04
CA VAL A 75 -0.96 -21.12 -29.46
C VAL A 75 0.41 -21.21 -30.13
N GLU A 76 1.32 -20.28 -29.81
CA GLU A 76 2.54 -20.07 -30.59
C GLU A 76 3.82 -20.60 -29.91
N ASN A 77 3.80 -20.82 -28.58
CA ASN A 77 5.00 -21.14 -27.82
C ASN A 77 5.02 -22.61 -27.39
N LEU A 78 5.91 -23.39 -27.96
CA LEU A 78 6.05 -24.82 -27.71
C LEU A 78 6.17 -25.22 -26.23
N PRO A 79 7.05 -24.59 -25.41
CA PRO A 79 7.09 -24.84 -23.98
C PRO A 79 5.78 -24.52 -23.24
N MET A 80 5.04 -23.50 -23.65
CA MET A 80 3.72 -23.20 -23.08
C MET A 80 2.70 -24.26 -23.47
N GLN A 81 2.69 -24.71 -24.73
CA GLN A 81 1.80 -25.79 -25.22
C GLN A 81 2.01 -27.08 -24.42
N TRP A 82 3.27 -27.44 -24.18
CA TRP A 82 3.59 -28.61 -23.36
C TRP A 82 3.05 -28.45 -21.95
N LEU A 83 3.28 -27.28 -21.33
CA LEU A 83 2.92 -27.00 -19.92
C LEU A 83 1.41 -27.05 -19.68
N VAL A 84 0.60 -26.65 -20.66
CA VAL A 84 -0.88 -26.66 -20.59
C VAL A 84 -1.52 -27.86 -21.31
N ALA A 85 -0.74 -28.89 -21.62
CA ALA A 85 -1.21 -30.06 -22.34
C ALA A 85 -1.98 -29.70 -23.65
N GLN A 86 -1.44 -28.74 -24.42
CA GLN A 86 -1.99 -28.22 -25.68
C GLN A 86 -3.39 -27.57 -25.56
N GLN A 87 -3.85 -27.30 -24.36
CA GLN A 87 -5.11 -26.59 -24.13
C GLN A 87 -4.95 -25.10 -24.38
N VAL A 88 -5.81 -24.51 -25.20
CA VAL A 88 -5.88 -23.06 -25.38
C VAL A 88 -6.97 -22.50 -24.43
N ILE A 89 -6.56 -21.87 -23.37
CA ILE A 89 -7.45 -21.33 -22.36
C ILE A 89 -7.68 -19.83 -22.64
N SER A 90 -8.96 -19.45 -22.80
CA SER A 90 -9.35 -18.06 -23.10
C SER A 90 -8.81 -17.06 -22.10
N TYR A 91 -8.34 -15.90 -22.59
CA TYR A 91 -7.90 -14.77 -21.76
C TYR A 91 -8.93 -14.34 -20.70
N ARG A 92 -10.22 -14.53 -20.96
CA ARG A 92 -11.29 -14.25 -20.00
C ARG A 92 -11.21 -15.18 -18.80
N THR A 93 -10.97 -16.46 -19.02
CA THR A 93 -10.78 -17.47 -17.98
C THR A 93 -9.51 -17.20 -17.20
N ILE A 94 -8.39 -16.92 -17.88
CA ILE A 94 -7.10 -16.55 -17.27
C ILE A 94 -7.27 -15.34 -16.36
N ASN A 95 -7.93 -14.27 -16.85
CA ASN A 95 -8.14 -13.06 -16.06
C ASN A 95 -9.09 -13.26 -14.87
N ARG A 96 -10.13 -14.11 -15.03
CA ARG A 96 -11.04 -14.47 -13.93
C ARG A 96 -10.30 -15.26 -12.85
N PHE A 97 -9.50 -16.26 -13.27
CA PHE A 97 -8.71 -17.09 -12.36
C PHE A 97 -7.73 -16.24 -11.53
N ARG A 98 -6.84 -15.46 -12.17
CA ARG A 98 -5.84 -14.66 -11.45
C ARG A 98 -6.43 -13.53 -10.60
N SER A 99 -7.70 -13.15 -10.82
CA SER A 99 -8.41 -12.15 -10.04
C SER A 99 -9.25 -12.76 -8.91
N SER A 100 -9.33 -14.09 -8.82
CA SER A 100 -10.13 -14.79 -7.82
C SER A 100 -9.42 -14.84 -6.46
N GLU A 101 -10.21 -14.97 -5.41
CA GLU A 101 -9.74 -15.18 -4.04
C GLU A 101 -8.98 -16.51 -3.91
N ASN A 102 -9.51 -17.57 -4.56
CA ASN A 102 -8.88 -18.90 -4.56
C ASN A 102 -7.46 -18.85 -5.15
N CYS A 103 -7.25 -18.08 -6.25
CA CYS A 103 -5.90 -17.92 -6.81
C CYS A 103 -4.96 -17.19 -5.84
N ARG A 104 -5.46 -16.22 -5.07
CA ARG A 104 -4.68 -15.53 -4.06
C ARG A 104 -4.24 -16.51 -2.96
N SER A 105 -5.20 -17.25 -2.39
CA SER A 105 -4.92 -18.25 -1.35
C SER A 105 -3.98 -19.35 -1.85
N LEU A 106 -4.17 -19.82 -3.07
CA LEU A 106 -3.24 -20.76 -3.70
C LEU A 106 -1.84 -20.18 -3.76
N LEU A 107 -1.69 -18.93 -4.23
CA LEU A 107 -0.37 -18.30 -4.36
C LEU A 107 0.32 -18.11 -2.99
N GLU A 108 -0.42 -17.77 -1.94
CA GLU A 108 0.11 -17.69 -0.58
C GLU A 108 0.65 -19.06 -0.12
N ASN A 109 -0.09 -20.15 -0.38
CA ASN A 109 0.37 -21.51 -0.12
C ASN A 109 1.61 -21.89 -0.95
N LEU A 110 1.65 -21.50 -2.23
CA LEU A 110 2.83 -21.73 -3.08
C LEU A 110 4.10 -21.10 -2.50
N PHE A 111 4.01 -19.89 -1.93
CA PHE A 111 5.16 -19.27 -1.26
C PHE A 111 5.63 -20.06 -0.03
N VAL A 112 4.71 -20.59 0.75
CA VAL A 112 5.04 -21.41 1.93
C VAL A 112 5.73 -22.71 1.50
N GLU A 113 5.14 -23.44 0.55
CA GLU A 113 5.67 -24.70 0.03
C GLU A 113 7.03 -24.49 -0.65
N PHE A 114 7.16 -23.45 -1.47
CA PHE A 114 8.43 -23.17 -2.13
C PHE A 114 9.53 -22.78 -1.14
N THR A 115 9.21 -22.00 -0.12
CA THR A 115 10.14 -21.65 0.96
C THR A 115 10.58 -22.90 1.72
N THR A 116 9.67 -23.83 1.99
CA THR A 116 9.96 -25.11 2.62
C THR A 116 10.91 -25.95 1.78
N GLN A 117 10.63 -26.04 0.45
CA GLN A 117 11.51 -26.74 -0.48
C GLN A 117 12.91 -26.12 -0.53
N LEU A 118 13.02 -24.80 -0.63
CA LEU A 118 14.30 -24.11 -0.64
C LEU A 118 15.13 -24.39 0.64
N LYS A 119 14.45 -24.47 1.79
CA LYS A 119 15.08 -24.80 3.08
C LYS A 119 15.57 -26.24 3.11
N LEU A 120 14.76 -27.21 2.66
CA LEU A 120 15.15 -28.61 2.56
C LEU A 120 16.38 -28.80 1.66
N GLU A 121 16.44 -28.04 0.56
CA GLU A 121 17.57 -28.06 -0.38
C GLU A 121 18.77 -27.21 0.08
N LYS A 122 18.72 -26.61 1.27
CA LYS A 122 19.77 -25.75 1.85
C LYS A 122 20.11 -24.53 0.98
N LEU A 123 19.15 -24.03 0.19
CA LEU A 123 19.29 -22.82 -0.58
C LEU A 123 19.00 -21.57 0.23
N ILE A 124 18.26 -21.71 1.33
CA ILE A 124 17.98 -20.68 2.33
C ILE A 124 18.05 -21.31 3.74
N HIS A 125 18.19 -20.46 4.77
CA HIS A 125 18.31 -20.92 6.18
C HIS A 125 17.27 -20.27 7.10
N LEU A 126 16.62 -19.16 6.68
CA LEU A 126 15.70 -18.33 7.46
C LEU A 126 16.36 -17.69 8.71
N GLU A 127 17.68 -17.50 8.65
CA GLU A 127 18.41 -16.85 9.74
C GLU A 127 18.42 -15.34 9.61
N ASN A 128 18.74 -14.85 8.41
CA ASN A 128 18.82 -13.44 8.12
C ASN A 128 17.92 -13.09 6.93
N CYS A 129 16.91 -12.28 7.18
CA CYS A 129 15.98 -11.85 6.15
C CYS A 129 16.19 -10.37 5.82
N PHE A 130 16.39 -10.07 4.54
CA PHE A 130 16.59 -8.71 4.07
C PHE A 130 15.26 -8.12 3.64
N ILE A 131 14.86 -6.99 4.28
CA ILE A 131 13.60 -6.30 3.97
C ILE A 131 13.92 -5.00 3.25
N ASP A 132 13.19 -4.77 2.15
CA ASP A 132 13.20 -3.49 1.43
C ASP A 132 11.85 -3.26 0.73
N GLY A 133 11.54 -2.00 0.44
CA GLY A 133 10.33 -1.59 -0.24
C GLY A 133 10.59 -1.09 -1.67
N THR A 134 9.65 -1.36 -2.55
CA THR A 134 9.64 -0.77 -3.89
C THR A 134 8.26 -0.27 -4.25
N LYS A 135 8.20 0.74 -5.15
CA LYS A 135 6.95 1.32 -5.63
C LYS A 135 6.68 0.88 -7.04
N ILE A 136 5.46 0.40 -7.31
CA ILE A 136 4.99 0.02 -8.65
C ILE A 136 3.75 0.85 -8.98
N GLU A 137 3.67 1.34 -10.23
CA GLU A 137 2.57 2.17 -10.72
C GLU A 137 1.27 1.37 -10.78
N ALA A 138 0.17 1.95 -10.28
CA ALA A 138 -1.15 1.36 -10.37
C ALA A 138 -1.72 1.46 -11.79
N ASN A 139 -2.65 0.55 -12.10
CA ASN A 139 -3.46 0.65 -13.32
C ASN A 139 -4.50 1.78 -13.18
N ALA A 140 -4.05 3.00 -13.13
CA ALA A 140 -4.87 4.17 -12.92
C ALA A 140 -4.61 5.25 -13.97
N ASN A 141 -5.60 6.12 -14.18
CA ASN A 141 -5.44 7.29 -15.04
C ASN A 141 -4.56 8.34 -14.34
N LYS A 142 -3.67 8.96 -15.09
CA LYS A 142 -2.66 9.89 -14.58
C LYS A 142 -3.24 11.04 -13.74
N TYR A 143 -4.38 11.61 -14.16
CA TYR A 143 -5.00 12.79 -13.54
C TYR A 143 -6.27 12.46 -12.75
N SER A 144 -6.39 11.25 -12.22
CA SER A 144 -7.57 10.79 -11.47
C SER A 144 -7.47 10.94 -9.96
N PHE A 145 -6.61 11.83 -9.48
CA PHE A 145 -6.35 12.01 -8.04
C PHE A 145 -7.50 12.72 -7.30
N VAL A 146 -7.73 12.28 -6.08
CA VAL A 146 -8.55 12.95 -5.07
C VAL A 146 -7.67 13.23 -3.87
N TRP A 147 -7.62 14.49 -3.43
CA TRP A 147 -6.79 14.94 -2.32
C TRP A 147 -7.64 15.21 -1.08
N LYS A 148 -7.24 14.64 0.07
CA LYS A 148 -7.96 14.80 1.33
C LYS A 148 -8.11 16.27 1.71
N LYS A 149 -7.03 17.06 1.67
CA LYS A 149 -7.04 18.49 1.98
C LYS A 149 -7.99 19.30 1.08
N ALA A 150 -8.12 18.93 -0.20
CA ALA A 150 -9.08 19.60 -1.10
C ALA A 150 -10.51 19.20 -0.77
N THR A 151 -10.75 17.92 -0.46
CA THR A 151 -12.07 17.42 -0.05
C THR A 151 -12.52 18.09 1.25
N GLU A 152 -11.64 18.18 2.25
CA GLU A 152 -11.92 18.89 3.51
C GLU A 152 -12.32 20.35 3.26
N LYS A 153 -11.57 21.07 2.43
CA LYS A 153 -11.90 22.45 2.08
C LYS A 153 -13.25 22.59 1.38
N TYR A 154 -13.58 21.68 0.46
CA TYR A 154 -14.87 21.73 -0.25
C TYR A 154 -16.03 21.26 0.63
N ALA A 155 -15.81 20.31 1.51
CA ALA A 155 -16.81 19.86 2.48
C ALA A 155 -17.16 20.99 3.45
N GLU A 156 -16.15 21.70 3.99
CA GLU A 156 -16.35 22.84 4.88
C GLU A 156 -17.10 23.98 4.18
N ARG A 157 -16.76 24.30 2.94
CA ARG A 157 -17.51 25.27 2.15
C ARG A 157 -18.97 24.86 1.96
N LEU A 158 -19.22 23.58 1.66
CA LEU A 158 -20.59 23.07 1.50
C LEU A 158 -21.38 23.22 2.80
N LYS A 159 -20.74 22.91 3.94
CA LYS A 159 -21.32 23.00 5.28
C LYS A 159 -21.82 24.43 5.55
N VAL A 160 -20.95 25.44 5.36
CA VAL A 160 -21.31 26.84 5.52
C VAL A 160 -22.39 27.27 4.54
N THR A 161 -22.21 27.00 3.25
CA THR A 161 -23.14 27.43 2.20
C THR A 161 -24.53 26.78 2.35
N SER A 162 -24.61 25.50 2.71
CA SER A 162 -25.92 24.82 2.89
C SER A 162 -26.66 25.36 4.11
N ARG A 163 -25.92 25.65 5.20
CA ARG A 163 -26.47 26.26 6.40
C ARG A 163 -27.02 27.66 6.12
N GLU A 164 -26.21 28.56 5.56
CA GLU A 164 -26.65 29.91 5.21
C GLU A 164 -27.84 29.91 4.25
N TYR A 165 -27.83 29.01 3.26
CA TYR A 165 -28.94 28.89 2.32
C TYR A 165 -30.23 28.41 2.96
N TYR A 166 -30.15 27.49 3.91
CA TYR A 166 -31.30 27.00 4.66
C TYR A 166 -31.92 28.11 5.50
N PHE A 167 -31.14 28.77 6.35
CA PHE A 167 -31.64 29.78 7.27
C PHE A 167 -32.13 31.05 6.56
N ASN A 168 -31.46 31.48 5.49
CA ASN A 168 -31.83 32.71 4.80
C ASN A 168 -32.93 32.51 3.77
N GLU A 169 -33.00 31.36 3.10
CA GLU A 169 -33.85 31.18 1.93
C GLU A 169 -34.98 30.16 2.13
N ILE A 170 -34.77 29.09 2.93
CA ILE A 170 -35.74 28.01 3.06
C ILE A 170 -36.59 28.15 4.33
N GLN A 171 -35.96 28.34 5.48
CA GLN A 171 -36.65 28.41 6.77
C GLN A 171 -37.74 29.49 6.80
N PRO A 172 -37.57 30.71 6.22
CA PRO A 172 -38.64 31.71 6.21
C PRO A 172 -39.84 31.37 5.34
N MET A 173 -39.72 30.35 4.48
CA MET A 173 -40.79 29.95 3.55
C MET A 173 -41.56 28.68 4.00
N VAL A 174 -41.01 27.93 4.95
CA VAL A 174 -41.57 26.65 5.39
C VAL A 174 -42.01 26.78 6.83
N ASP A 175 -43.33 26.97 7.04
CA ASP A 175 -43.96 27.16 8.35
C ASP A 175 -43.94 25.90 9.23
N ALA A 176 -43.44 24.81 8.74
CA ALA A 176 -43.62 23.50 9.35
C ALA A 176 -42.43 23.01 10.13
N GLY A 177 -42.49 23.06 11.46
CA GLY A 177 -42.04 22.00 12.37
C GLY A 177 -40.55 21.62 12.44
N ILE A 178 -39.73 22.01 11.49
CA ILE A 178 -38.31 21.71 11.48
C ILE A 178 -37.56 22.98 11.84
N GLN A 179 -37.35 23.18 13.12
CA GLN A 179 -36.47 24.27 13.61
C GLN A 179 -35.12 23.67 13.98
N TYR A 180 -34.11 23.97 13.21
CA TYR A 180 -32.73 23.67 13.56
C TYR A 180 -32.06 24.88 14.23
N ASP A 181 -31.11 24.61 15.15
CA ASP A 181 -30.29 25.65 15.75
C ASP A 181 -29.39 26.28 14.64
N GLU A 182 -29.30 27.59 14.59
CA GLU A 182 -28.51 28.33 13.60
C GLU A 182 -27.03 27.96 13.60
N ASN A 183 -26.51 27.44 14.70
CA ASN A 183 -25.14 26.98 14.83
C ASN A 183 -24.95 25.51 14.42
N LEU A 184 -26.05 24.79 14.17
CA LEU A 184 -25.99 23.38 13.83
C LEU A 184 -25.62 23.18 12.35
N ASP A 185 -24.71 22.23 12.10
CA ASP A 185 -24.37 21.84 10.75
C ASP A 185 -25.41 20.89 10.17
N LEU A 186 -25.94 21.20 9.00
CA LEU A 186 -26.92 20.35 8.35
C LEU A 186 -26.29 19.00 7.94
N GLU A 187 -26.65 17.96 8.69
CA GLU A 187 -26.28 16.60 8.37
C GLU A 187 -27.03 16.04 7.16
N GLU A 188 -26.61 14.89 6.63
CA GLU A 188 -27.25 14.29 5.46
C GLU A 188 -28.74 14.00 5.69
N THR A 189 -29.08 13.46 6.85
CA THR A 189 -30.48 13.17 7.27
C THR A 189 -31.33 14.43 7.28
N MET A 190 -30.77 15.54 7.79
CA MET A 190 -31.48 16.83 7.83
C MET A 190 -31.72 17.39 6.41
N LEU A 191 -30.75 17.28 5.52
CA LEU A 191 -30.93 17.69 4.10
C LEU A 191 -31.97 16.80 3.39
N GLN A 192 -32.07 15.52 3.74
CA GLN A 192 -33.11 14.60 3.25
C GLN A 192 -34.48 15.01 3.76
N GLU A 193 -34.62 15.35 5.05
CA GLU A 193 -35.83 15.85 5.65
C GLU A 193 -36.31 17.16 5.02
N ILE A 194 -35.41 18.14 4.89
CA ILE A 194 -35.66 19.41 4.21
C ILE A 194 -36.16 19.17 2.77
N SER A 195 -35.50 18.27 2.05
CA SER A 195 -35.90 17.89 0.69
C SER A 195 -37.27 17.26 0.64
N LYS A 196 -37.64 16.41 1.62
CA LYS A 196 -38.97 15.77 1.73
C LYS A 196 -40.06 16.79 1.99
N VAL A 197 -39.87 17.68 2.96
CA VAL A 197 -40.84 18.73 3.30
C VAL A 197 -41.06 19.67 2.12
N LEU A 198 -39.98 20.13 1.45
CA LEU A 198 -40.13 20.96 0.26
C LEU A 198 -40.89 20.27 -0.86
N LYS A 199 -40.77 18.95 -1.00
CA LYS A 199 -41.48 18.17 -1.99
C LYS A 199 -42.97 18.08 -1.63
N GLU A 200 -43.31 17.78 -0.36
CA GLU A 200 -44.70 17.71 0.14
C GLU A 200 -45.42 19.04 -0.06
N GLU A 201 -44.77 20.19 0.22
CA GLU A 201 -45.36 21.50 -0.01
C GLU A 201 -45.56 21.82 -1.52
N ILE A 202 -44.64 21.38 -2.38
CA ILE A 202 -44.79 21.50 -3.83
C ILE A 202 -45.97 20.67 -4.33
N ASP A 203 -46.13 19.45 -3.80
CA ASP A 203 -47.20 18.53 -4.21
C ASP A 203 -48.56 19.10 -3.76
N LYS A 204 -48.72 19.58 -2.50
CA LYS A 204 -49.93 20.28 -2.01
C LYS A 204 -50.30 21.49 -2.88
N LEU A 205 -49.36 22.37 -3.15
CA LEU A 205 -49.59 23.55 -4.04
C LEU A 205 -49.89 23.12 -5.48
N THR A 206 -49.49 21.95 -5.90
CA THR A 206 -49.78 21.45 -7.23
C THR A 206 -51.24 20.97 -7.30
N GLU A 207 -51.69 20.21 -6.28
CA GLU A 207 -53.09 19.78 -6.12
C GLU A 207 -54.02 21.00 -6.02
N ASP A 208 -53.72 21.97 -5.16
CA ASP A 208 -54.52 23.23 -5.05
C ASP A 208 -54.67 24.01 -6.36
N ILE A 209 -53.60 24.05 -7.16
CA ILE A 209 -53.62 24.74 -8.44
C ILE A 209 -54.44 23.97 -9.49
N GLU A 210 -54.46 22.63 -9.42
CA GLU A 210 -55.25 21.75 -10.29
C GLU A 210 -56.73 21.76 -9.94
N GLU A 211 -57.06 21.78 -8.63
CA GLU A 211 -58.43 21.83 -8.14
C GLU A 211 -59.08 23.19 -8.41
N THR A 212 -58.33 24.28 -8.26
CA THR A 212 -58.86 25.66 -8.47
C THR A 212 -58.03 26.44 -9.46
N PRO A 213 -58.15 26.18 -10.79
CA PRO A 213 -57.32 26.81 -11.79
C PRO A 213 -57.74 28.28 -12.00
N VAL A 214 -56.73 29.17 -11.85
CA VAL A 214 -56.88 30.63 -12.09
C VAL A 214 -56.33 31.01 -13.46
N LYS A 215 -57.10 31.75 -14.24
CA LYS A 215 -56.68 32.37 -15.53
C LYS A 215 -55.95 33.67 -15.23
N GLY A 216 -54.61 33.67 -15.35
CA GLY A 216 -53.76 34.86 -15.14
C GLY A 216 -52.64 34.69 -14.11
N PRO A 217 -52.08 35.77 -13.57
CA PRO A 217 -51.08 35.75 -12.53
C PRO A 217 -51.63 35.07 -11.27
N ASP A 218 -50.98 34.02 -10.84
CA ASP A 218 -51.37 33.23 -9.67
C ASP A 218 -50.18 33.17 -8.70
N GLN A 219 -50.38 33.64 -7.48
CA GLN A 219 -49.38 33.71 -6.43
C GLN A 219 -48.90 32.31 -6.02
N ARG A 220 -49.81 31.29 -6.02
CA ARG A 220 -49.48 29.87 -5.75
C ARG A 220 -48.52 29.29 -6.80
N LYS A 221 -48.67 29.67 -8.09
CA LYS A 221 -47.77 29.27 -9.16
C LYS A 221 -46.36 29.87 -8.99
N GLN A 222 -46.29 31.10 -8.46
CA GLN A 222 -44.99 31.75 -8.18
C GLN A 222 -44.30 31.07 -7.00
N GLU A 223 -45.05 30.79 -5.91
CA GLU A 223 -44.54 30.12 -4.75
C GLU A 223 -44.11 28.71 -5.07
N ARG A 224 -44.89 27.93 -5.79
CA ARG A 224 -44.48 26.59 -6.26
C ARG A 224 -43.19 26.66 -7.09
N ARG A 225 -42.99 27.66 -7.92
CA ARG A 225 -41.73 27.86 -8.68
C ARG A 225 -40.53 28.12 -7.75
N ARG A 226 -40.73 28.92 -6.69
CA ARG A 226 -39.69 29.19 -5.68
C ARG A 226 -39.33 27.91 -4.93
N LEU A 227 -40.32 27.19 -4.40
CA LEU A 227 -40.09 25.92 -3.72
C LEU A 227 -39.41 24.88 -4.60
N LYS A 228 -39.82 24.78 -5.89
CA LYS A 228 -39.11 23.90 -6.84
C LYS A 228 -37.63 24.31 -7.05
N LYS A 229 -37.29 25.58 -6.99
CA LYS A 229 -35.89 26.05 -7.06
C LYS A 229 -35.11 25.59 -5.83
N HIS A 230 -35.69 25.76 -4.63
CA HIS A 230 -35.05 25.37 -3.37
C HIS A 230 -34.93 23.83 -3.27
N TYR A 231 -35.99 23.10 -3.64
CA TYR A 231 -35.95 21.63 -3.72
C TYR A 231 -34.83 21.13 -4.62
N ARG A 232 -34.68 21.67 -5.83
CA ARG A 232 -33.59 21.31 -6.74
C ARG A 232 -32.22 21.62 -6.14
N LYS A 233 -32.07 22.75 -5.46
CA LYS A 233 -30.82 23.14 -4.82
C LYS A 233 -30.41 22.18 -3.71
N VAL A 234 -31.34 21.74 -2.89
CA VAL A 234 -31.08 20.78 -1.83
C VAL A 234 -30.89 19.36 -2.39
N SER A 235 -31.84 18.85 -3.19
CA SER A 235 -31.86 17.47 -3.65
C SER A 235 -30.86 17.14 -4.75
N GLN A 236 -30.52 18.12 -5.61
CA GLN A 236 -29.64 17.88 -6.76
C GLN A 236 -28.24 18.48 -6.61
N ASP A 237 -28.00 19.39 -5.65
CA ASP A 237 -26.67 19.96 -5.39
C ASP A 237 -26.14 19.61 -4.00
N PHE A 238 -26.81 20.05 -2.92
CA PHE A 238 -26.25 19.90 -1.58
C PHE A 238 -26.16 18.44 -1.13
N LEU A 239 -27.26 17.71 -1.23
CA LEU A 239 -27.34 16.32 -0.79
C LEU A 239 -26.36 15.40 -1.56
N PRO A 240 -26.31 15.38 -2.90
CA PRO A 240 -25.35 14.55 -3.62
C PRO A 240 -23.88 14.94 -3.36
N ARG A 241 -23.60 16.21 -3.12
CA ARG A 241 -22.24 16.65 -2.76
C ARG A 241 -21.86 16.19 -1.35
N LYS A 242 -22.76 16.28 -0.38
CA LYS A 242 -22.51 15.78 0.99
C LYS A 242 -22.24 14.29 0.98
N GLN A 243 -23.06 13.50 0.30
CA GLN A 243 -22.87 12.06 0.10
C GLN A 243 -21.54 11.71 -0.57
N LYS A 244 -21.22 12.47 -1.63
CA LYS A 244 -19.92 12.30 -2.31
C LYS A 244 -18.74 12.55 -1.38
N TYR A 245 -18.77 13.60 -0.57
CA TYR A 245 -17.67 13.89 0.35
C TYR A 245 -17.59 12.86 1.48
N ALA A 246 -18.71 12.40 2.03
CA ALA A 246 -18.74 11.32 3.01
C ALA A 246 -18.07 10.04 2.46
N LYS A 247 -18.46 9.61 1.26
CA LYS A 247 -17.83 8.47 0.57
C LYS A 247 -16.34 8.68 0.28
N GLN A 248 -15.92 9.92 -0.03
CA GLN A 248 -14.51 10.23 -0.21
C GLN A 248 -13.73 10.13 1.09
N PHE A 249 -14.28 10.60 2.22
CA PHE A 249 -13.65 10.47 3.54
C PHE A 249 -13.50 9.01 3.96
N GLU A 250 -14.50 8.19 3.73
CA GLU A 250 -14.44 6.74 3.95
C GLU A 250 -13.34 6.11 3.09
N THR A 251 -13.29 6.44 1.79
CA THR A 251 -12.28 5.92 0.85
C THR A 251 -10.85 6.31 1.24
N PHE A 252 -10.65 7.49 1.82
CA PHE A 252 -9.30 7.89 2.28
C PHE A 252 -8.72 6.95 3.33
N ASN A 253 -9.51 6.46 4.25
CA ASN A 253 -9.07 5.54 5.30
C ASN A 253 -7.67 5.89 5.85
N GLY A 254 -7.50 7.12 6.35
CA GLY A 254 -6.23 7.64 6.88
C GLY A 254 -5.19 8.10 5.84
N ARG A 255 -5.42 7.90 4.53
CA ARG A 255 -4.54 8.36 3.44
C ARG A 255 -4.77 9.83 3.09
N ASN A 256 -3.76 10.46 2.49
CA ASN A 256 -3.85 11.83 2.02
C ASN A 256 -4.40 11.97 0.58
N SER A 257 -4.43 10.87 -0.16
CA SER A 257 -4.91 10.85 -1.55
C SER A 257 -5.29 9.44 -1.98
N TYR A 258 -6.13 9.36 -3.02
CA TYR A 258 -6.40 8.13 -3.75
C TYR A 258 -6.72 8.44 -5.23
N SER A 259 -6.73 7.42 -6.09
CA SER A 259 -7.12 7.56 -7.50
C SER A 259 -8.60 7.20 -7.69
N LYS A 260 -9.34 7.98 -8.49
CA LYS A 260 -10.73 7.67 -8.86
C LYS A 260 -10.87 6.35 -9.63
N THR A 261 -9.83 5.98 -10.41
CA THR A 261 -9.85 4.79 -11.26
C THR A 261 -9.34 3.54 -10.56
N ASP A 262 -8.59 3.69 -9.47
CA ASP A 262 -8.16 2.64 -8.57
C ASP A 262 -8.17 3.19 -7.13
N PRO A 263 -9.30 3.10 -6.40
CA PRO A 263 -9.47 3.73 -5.09
C PRO A 263 -8.48 3.23 -4.03
N ASP A 264 -7.88 2.06 -4.23
CA ASP A 264 -6.87 1.51 -3.33
C ASP A 264 -5.46 2.08 -3.60
N ALA A 265 -5.22 2.65 -4.77
CA ALA A 265 -3.93 3.25 -5.10
C ALA A 265 -3.76 4.63 -4.46
N THR A 266 -2.57 4.90 -3.92
CA THR A 266 -2.19 6.18 -3.31
C THR A 266 -1.21 6.91 -4.20
N PHE A 267 -1.32 8.25 -4.29
CA PHE A 267 -0.36 9.05 -5.05
C PHE A 267 0.95 9.18 -4.27
N MET A 268 2.05 8.75 -4.91
CA MET A 268 3.38 8.74 -4.32
C MET A 268 4.46 9.06 -5.37
N ARG A 269 5.61 9.54 -4.92
CA ARG A 269 6.78 9.66 -5.78
C ARG A 269 7.35 8.28 -6.08
N MET A 270 7.54 7.98 -7.36
CA MET A 270 8.20 6.73 -7.77
C MET A 270 9.72 6.84 -7.57
N LYS A 271 10.38 5.70 -7.29
CA LYS A 271 11.86 5.66 -7.23
C LYS A 271 12.47 5.90 -8.61
N ASP A 272 11.80 5.45 -9.67
CA ASP A 272 12.24 5.52 -11.07
C ASP A 272 11.72 6.80 -11.75
N ASP A 273 11.93 7.97 -11.12
CA ASP A 273 11.60 9.27 -11.70
C ASP A 273 12.76 9.76 -12.57
N HIS A 274 12.84 9.25 -13.81
CA HIS A 274 13.88 9.59 -14.76
C HIS A 274 13.94 11.09 -15.12
N MET A 275 12.80 11.77 -15.00
CA MET A 275 12.71 13.21 -15.28
C MET A 275 13.10 14.08 -14.09
N MET A 276 13.34 13.48 -12.91
CA MET A 276 13.62 14.16 -11.63
C MET A 276 12.68 15.34 -11.30
N ASN A 277 11.48 15.32 -11.87
CA ASN A 277 10.48 16.37 -11.70
C ASN A 277 9.58 16.18 -10.47
N GLY A 278 9.79 15.12 -9.71
CA GLY A 278 9.02 14.80 -8.50
C GLY A 278 7.56 14.46 -8.77
N GLN A 279 7.21 14.05 -10.00
CA GLN A 279 5.85 13.75 -10.38
C GLN A 279 5.25 12.65 -9.52
N LEU A 280 4.06 12.91 -8.96
CA LEU A 280 3.30 11.94 -8.23
C LEU A 280 2.53 11.03 -9.19
N LYS A 281 2.63 9.73 -8.98
CA LYS A 281 1.83 8.72 -9.69
C LYS A 281 1.03 7.91 -8.69
N ALA A 282 -0.16 7.46 -9.12
CA ALA A 282 -0.92 6.48 -8.37
C ALA A 282 -0.13 5.16 -8.34
N GLY A 283 0.06 4.58 -7.18
CA GLY A 283 0.87 3.38 -7.02
C GLY A 283 0.67 2.71 -5.68
N TYR A 284 1.38 1.61 -5.53
CA TYR A 284 1.45 0.81 -4.33
C TYR A 284 2.88 0.70 -3.85
N ASN A 285 3.07 0.72 -2.53
CA ASN A 285 4.34 0.41 -1.90
C ASN A 285 4.37 -1.08 -1.55
N ILE A 286 5.30 -1.80 -2.16
CA ILE A 286 5.44 -3.24 -2.02
C ILE A 286 6.63 -3.50 -1.11
N GLN A 287 6.40 -4.21 -0.03
CA GLN A 287 7.43 -4.68 0.87
C GLN A 287 7.78 -6.11 0.51
N VAL A 288 9.07 -6.43 0.52
CA VAL A 288 9.62 -7.73 0.15
C VAL A 288 10.63 -8.16 1.19
N ALA A 289 10.56 -9.42 1.56
CA ALA A 289 11.53 -10.08 2.40
C ALA A 289 12.28 -11.13 1.57
N THR A 290 13.61 -11.08 1.56
CA THR A 290 14.44 -11.96 0.74
C THR A 290 15.54 -12.64 1.56
N GLU A 291 15.97 -13.81 1.12
CA GLU A 291 17.22 -14.46 1.50
C GLU A 291 17.83 -15.12 0.26
N ASN A 292 19.10 -14.88 0.06
CA ASN A 292 19.83 -15.34 -1.14
C ASN A 292 19.09 -14.99 -2.45
N GLN A 293 18.51 -13.77 -2.53
CA GLN A 293 17.72 -13.27 -3.66
C GLN A 293 16.45 -14.08 -3.97
N PHE A 294 16.00 -14.97 -3.09
CA PHE A 294 14.67 -15.55 -3.17
C PHE A 294 13.70 -14.69 -2.38
N VAL A 295 12.54 -14.40 -2.96
CA VAL A 295 11.45 -13.73 -2.26
C VAL A 295 10.75 -14.75 -1.38
N LEU A 296 10.82 -14.53 -0.07
CA LEU A 296 10.20 -15.41 0.92
C LEU A 296 8.80 -14.94 1.31
N HIS A 297 8.63 -13.62 1.39
CA HIS A 297 7.36 -12.99 1.71
C HIS A 297 7.26 -11.63 1.04
N TYR A 298 6.02 -11.19 0.78
CA TYR A 298 5.72 -9.86 0.24
C TYR A 298 4.35 -9.39 0.72
N ASP A 299 4.19 -8.09 0.85
CA ASP A 299 2.88 -7.47 1.07
C ASP A 299 2.80 -6.07 0.43
N ILE A 300 1.58 -5.52 0.34
CA ILE A 300 1.28 -4.27 -0.34
C ILE A 300 0.71 -3.26 0.63
N PHE A 301 1.26 -2.04 0.59
CA PHE A 301 0.89 -0.96 1.47
C PHE A 301 0.48 0.30 0.71
N HIS A 302 -0.44 1.06 1.31
CA HIS A 302 -0.86 2.37 0.81
C HIS A 302 0.09 3.49 1.24
N ASN A 303 0.99 3.21 2.19
CA ASN A 303 1.90 4.20 2.76
C ASN A 303 3.01 4.54 1.77
N PRO A 304 3.21 5.82 1.42
CA PRO A 304 4.30 6.23 0.51
C PRO A 304 5.70 6.06 1.11
N THR A 305 5.81 5.88 2.43
CA THR A 305 7.06 5.71 3.17
C THR A 305 7.11 4.35 3.88
N ASP A 306 8.31 3.80 4.02
CA ASP A 306 8.52 2.45 4.53
C ASP A 306 8.42 2.35 6.06
N THR A 307 8.61 3.47 6.77
CA THR A 307 8.60 3.52 8.25
C THR A 307 7.35 2.88 8.88
N ARG A 308 6.19 3.03 8.22
CA ARG A 308 4.90 2.54 8.73
C ARG A 308 4.52 1.16 8.21
N THR A 309 5.35 0.55 7.40
CA THR A 309 5.04 -0.73 6.78
C THR A 309 5.68 -1.90 7.51
N LEU A 310 6.73 -1.67 8.32
CA LEU A 310 7.51 -2.74 8.92
C LEU A 310 6.68 -3.63 9.85
N GLN A 311 5.98 -3.05 10.82
CA GLN A 311 5.21 -3.83 11.81
C GLN A 311 4.15 -4.69 11.15
N PRO A 312 3.19 -4.14 10.35
CA PRO A 312 2.18 -4.97 9.70
C PRO A 312 2.77 -5.94 8.67
N PHE A 313 3.94 -5.65 8.11
CA PHE A 313 4.65 -6.56 7.23
C PHE A 313 5.22 -7.76 7.99
N VAL A 314 5.85 -7.52 9.13
CA VAL A 314 6.40 -8.58 10.00
C VAL A 314 5.28 -9.44 10.59
N GLU A 315 4.16 -8.83 10.98
CA GLU A 315 2.97 -9.55 11.47
C GLU A 315 2.34 -10.46 10.41
N SER A 316 2.41 -10.06 9.14
CA SER A 316 1.87 -10.86 8.02
C SER A 316 2.80 -12.01 7.58
N PHE A 317 4.01 -12.10 8.15
CA PHE A 317 4.99 -13.09 7.73
C PHE A 317 4.68 -14.47 8.37
N PRO A 318 4.44 -15.53 7.56
CA PRO A 318 4.03 -16.83 8.10
C PRO A 318 5.07 -17.46 9.06
N ASN A 319 6.35 -17.24 8.79
CA ASN A 319 7.46 -17.74 9.58
C ASN A 319 8.42 -16.59 9.88
N SER A 320 8.27 -15.94 11.03
CA SER A 320 9.15 -14.84 11.44
C SER A 320 10.63 -15.22 11.33
N PRO A 321 11.44 -14.44 10.61
CA PRO A 321 12.88 -14.68 10.51
C PRO A 321 13.55 -14.45 11.86
N LYS A 322 14.70 -15.12 12.09
CA LYS A 322 15.48 -14.91 13.31
C LYS A 322 16.08 -13.50 13.39
N CYS A 323 16.50 -12.96 12.28
CA CYS A 323 17.07 -11.61 12.18
C CYS A 323 16.54 -10.86 10.95
N ILE A 324 16.15 -9.60 11.15
CA ILE A 324 15.71 -8.68 10.11
C ILE A 324 16.79 -7.66 9.82
N VAL A 325 17.16 -7.53 8.54
CA VAL A 325 18.10 -6.52 8.07
C VAL A 325 17.38 -5.56 7.13
N ALA A 326 17.31 -4.27 7.49
CA ALA A 326 16.59 -3.28 6.70
C ALA A 326 17.32 -1.92 6.64
N ASP A 327 16.89 -1.06 5.74
CA ASP A 327 17.51 0.26 5.54
C ASP A 327 17.02 1.32 6.54
N ALA A 328 17.54 2.55 6.38
CA ALA A 328 17.20 3.66 7.26
C ALA A 328 15.74 4.14 7.17
N GLY A 329 15.00 3.73 6.14
CA GLY A 329 13.57 3.99 6.01
C GLY A 329 12.73 3.34 7.11
N TYR A 330 13.25 2.27 7.72
CA TYR A 330 12.58 1.49 8.78
C TYR A 330 13.06 1.84 10.19
N GLY A 331 14.18 2.56 10.34
CA GLY A 331 14.86 2.82 11.61
C GLY A 331 14.20 3.90 12.47
N SER A 332 12.94 3.73 12.85
CA SER A 332 12.23 4.60 13.79
C SER A 332 12.25 4.01 15.21
N GLU A 333 12.09 4.87 16.22
CA GLU A 333 11.95 4.44 17.61
C GLU A 333 10.87 3.37 17.76
N GLU A 334 9.69 3.63 17.21
CA GLU A 334 8.53 2.75 17.25
C GLU A 334 8.82 1.36 16.67
N ASN A 335 9.50 1.28 15.52
CA ASN A 335 9.85 0.01 14.88
C ASN A 335 10.92 -0.77 15.65
N LEU A 336 11.96 -0.09 16.13
CA LEU A 336 13.01 -0.75 16.91
C LEU A 336 12.44 -1.28 18.22
N THR A 337 11.65 -0.48 18.94
CA THR A 337 10.96 -0.91 20.16
C THR A 337 10.01 -2.09 19.90
N TYR A 338 9.30 -2.09 18.77
CA TYR A 338 8.43 -3.20 18.38
C TYR A 338 9.22 -4.50 18.21
N LEU A 339 10.33 -4.46 17.49
CA LEU A 339 11.16 -5.64 17.24
C LEU A 339 11.80 -6.18 18.53
N ASP A 340 12.29 -5.30 19.41
CA ASP A 340 12.83 -5.69 20.71
C ASP A 340 11.76 -6.36 21.60
N ASN A 341 10.57 -5.79 21.67
CA ASN A 341 9.46 -6.34 22.44
C ASN A 341 9.02 -7.74 21.95
N HIS A 342 9.13 -7.98 20.64
CA HIS A 342 8.83 -9.29 20.03
C HIS A 342 10.04 -10.24 19.99
N LYS A 343 11.19 -9.83 20.56
CA LYS A 343 12.44 -10.61 20.60
C LYS A 343 12.92 -11.01 19.20
N ILE A 344 12.71 -10.16 18.21
CA ILE A 344 13.19 -10.35 16.84
C ILE A 344 14.53 -9.63 16.71
N ASN A 345 15.59 -10.39 16.45
CA ASN A 345 16.89 -9.78 16.19
C ASN A 345 16.81 -8.86 14.96
N HIS A 346 17.50 -7.75 15.02
CA HIS A 346 17.46 -6.80 13.91
C HIS A 346 18.78 -6.05 13.73
N LEU A 347 19.02 -5.63 12.49
CA LEU A 347 20.13 -4.81 12.08
C LEU A 347 19.61 -3.74 11.13
N ILE A 348 19.19 -2.61 11.68
CA ILE A 348 18.48 -1.56 10.93
C ILE A 348 19.20 -0.24 11.09
N LYS A 349 19.58 0.38 9.96
CA LYS A 349 20.07 1.76 10.02
C LYS A 349 18.95 2.70 10.48
N TYR A 350 19.32 3.73 11.22
CA TYR A 350 18.43 4.85 11.51
C TYR A 350 18.72 6.05 10.61
N ASN A 351 17.75 6.93 10.47
CA ASN A 351 17.94 8.18 9.74
C ASN A 351 19.13 8.94 10.29
N ARG A 352 20.04 9.40 9.44
CA ARG A 352 21.29 10.11 9.76
C ARG A 352 22.48 9.23 10.19
N PHE A 353 22.36 7.89 10.29
CA PHE A 353 23.49 7.02 10.66
C PHE A 353 24.77 7.36 9.85
N ASP A 354 24.68 7.33 8.51
CA ASP A 354 25.84 7.60 7.64
C ASP A 354 26.39 9.05 7.80
N LYS A 355 25.54 10.01 8.18
CA LYS A 355 25.96 11.37 8.47
C LYS A 355 26.67 11.47 9.81
N GLU A 356 26.18 10.76 10.82
CA GLU A 356 26.73 10.75 12.19
C GLU A 356 28.09 10.05 12.23
N GLN A 357 28.37 9.11 11.32
CA GLN A 357 29.69 8.49 11.21
C GLN A 357 30.78 9.37 10.56
N LYS A 358 30.42 10.49 9.90
CA LYS A 358 31.41 11.38 9.26
C LYS A 358 32.21 12.16 10.29
N LYS A 359 33.55 12.28 10.08
CA LYS A 359 34.46 13.04 10.95
C LYS A 359 33.96 14.46 11.27
N LYS A 360 33.36 15.16 10.28
CA LYS A 360 32.78 16.50 10.46
C LYS A 360 31.63 16.51 11.48
N HIS A 361 30.77 15.49 11.49
CA HIS A 361 29.67 15.39 12.45
C HIS A 361 30.19 15.04 13.85
N LYS A 362 31.10 14.07 13.94
CA LYS A 362 31.70 13.65 15.23
C LYS A 362 32.36 14.82 15.98
N LYS A 363 32.93 15.79 15.25
CA LYS A 363 33.53 17.00 15.82
C LYS A 363 32.54 18.18 16.01
N SER A 364 31.30 18.02 15.56
CA SER A 364 30.32 19.12 15.57
C SER A 364 29.70 19.29 16.96
N ALA A 365 29.49 20.54 17.39
CA ALA A 365 28.73 20.87 18.58
C ALA A 365 27.26 20.40 18.51
N LYS A 366 26.75 20.04 17.31
CA LYS A 366 25.41 19.45 17.14
C LYS A 366 25.35 17.95 17.46
N ASN A 367 26.50 17.31 17.66
CA ASN A 367 26.57 15.92 18.11
C ASN A 367 26.41 15.88 19.63
N MET A 368 25.40 15.16 20.08
CA MET A 368 25.11 15.03 21.51
C MET A 368 26.22 14.31 22.30
N ASP A 369 27.04 13.49 21.63
CA ASP A 369 28.18 12.83 22.29
C ASP A 369 29.26 13.81 22.74
N ASN A 370 29.28 15.04 22.19
CA ASN A 370 30.19 16.11 22.58
C ASN A 370 29.65 16.98 23.73
N TRP A 371 28.41 16.71 24.18
CA TRP A 371 27.80 17.42 25.30
C TRP A 371 28.09 16.64 26.60
N SER A 372 28.36 17.33 27.67
CA SER A 372 28.46 16.71 28.98
C SER A 372 27.09 16.64 29.65
N TYR A 373 26.80 15.47 30.24
CA TYR A 373 25.55 15.26 30.99
C TYR A 373 25.88 15.06 32.47
N ASP A 374 25.35 15.92 33.33
CA ASP A 374 25.42 15.76 34.78
C ASP A 374 24.14 15.10 35.30
N LYS A 375 24.30 13.91 35.88
CA LYS A 375 23.18 13.13 36.45
C LYS A 375 22.63 13.74 37.74
N GLN A 376 23.45 14.43 38.54
CA GLN A 376 23.00 14.98 39.82
C GLN A 376 22.07 16.17 39.60
N SER A 377 22.46 17.10 38.75
CA SER A 377 21.68 18.29 38.40
C SER A 377 20.68 18.05 37.27
N ASN A 378 20.72 16.89 36.59
CA ASN A 378 19.93 16.59 35.40
C ASN A 378 20.07 17.69 34.34
N THR A 379 21.31 18.04 33.98
CA THR A 379 21.61 19.10 33.01
C THR A 379 22.51 18.61 31.90
N PHE A 380 22.33 19.21 30.72
CA PHE A 380 23.26 19.06 29.59
C PHE A 380 24.05 20.32 29.39
N THR A 381 25.37 20.20 29.21
CA THR A 381 26.26 21.36 28.89
C THR A 381 26.71 21.25 27.45
N HIS A 382 26.40 22.22 26.62
CA HIS A 382 26.83 22.34 25.23
C HIS A 382 28.35 22.64 25.18
N PRO A 383 29.08 22.27 24.12
CA PRO A 383 30.52 22.53 23.99
C PRO A 383 30.99 23.97 24.11
N ASP A 384 30.07 24.94 23.95
CA ASP A 384 30.38 26.37 24.20
C ASP A 384 30.23 26.79 25.68
N GLY A 385 29.86 25.87 26.56
CA GLY A 385 29.66 26.14 27.99
C GLY A 385 28.21 26.46 28.39
N THR A 386 27.27 26.57 27.44
CA THR A 386 25.84 26.82 27.75
C THR A 386 25.20 25.62 28.45
N VAL A 387 24.61 25.85 29.63
CA VAL A 387 23.94 24.79 30.39
C VAL A 387 22.45 24.79 30.12
N TYR A 388 21.93 23.60 29.85
CA TYR A 388 20.51 23.32 29.56
C TYR A 388 19.91 22.54 30.73
N PHE A 389 18.93 23.11 31.39
CA PHE A 389 18.24 22.55 32.55
C PHE A 389 16.99 21.77 32.11
N PHE A 390 16.73 20.67 32.80
CA PHE A 390 15.48 19.92 32.58
C PHE A 390 14.27 20.83 32.83
N SER A 391 13.38 20.92 31.84
CA SER A 391 12.17 21.74 31.92
C SER A 391 10.93 20.87 32.20
N HIS A 392 10.66 19.90 31.29
CA HIS A 392 9.50 19.04 31.43
C HIS A 392 9.64 17.82 30.53
N LEU A 393 8.75 16.82 30.75
CA LEU A 393 8.57 15.68 29.88
C LEU A 393 7.45 15.97 28.88
N GLN A 394 7.73 15.84 27.59
CA GLN A 394 6.77 15.99 26.52
C GLN A 394 6.43 14.61 25.93
N LYS A 395 5.14 14.24 25.95
CA LYS A 395 4.64 13.04 25.27
C LYS A 395 4.18 13.39 23.85
N ARG A 396 4.71 12.69 22.86
CA ARG A 396 4.28 12.81 21.46
C ARG A 396 3.59 11.52 21.03
N LYS A 397 2.28 11.62 20.75
CA LYS A 397 1.48 10.49 20.26
C LYS A 397 1.47 10.46 18.74
N ASN A 398 1.84 9.34 18.16
CA ASN A 398 1.63 9.07 16.73
C ASN A 398 0.12 8.89 16.51
N LYS A 399 -0.48 9.76 15.70
CA LYS A 399 -1.94 9.76 15.45
C LYS A 399 -2.46 8.49 14.77
N MET A 400 -1.60 7.77 14.06
CA MET A 400 -1.99 6.60 13.28
C MET A 400 -1.82 5.29 14.06
N SER A 401 -0.65 5.08 14.67
CA SER A 401 -0.33 3.86 15.42
C SER A 401 -0.69 3.95 16.91
N GLY A 402 -0.88 5.15 17.43
CA GLY A 402 -1.09 5.38 18.85
C GLY A 402 0.18 5.32 19.70
N TYR A 403 1.35 5.02 19.10
CA TYR A 403 2.64 4.99 19.80
C TYR A 403 2.95 6.32 20.47
N ILE A 404 3.46 6.25 21.71
CA ILE A 404 3.80 7.42 22.52
C ILE A 404 5.31 7.48 22.72
N SER A 405 5.96 8.47 22.13
CA SER A 405 7.35 8.83 22.42
C SER A 405 7.44 9.80 23.59
N GLU A 406 8.36 9.53 24.52
CA GLU A 406 8.67 10.42 25.63
C GLU A 406 9.93 11.24 25.34
N ILE A 407 9.78 12.55 25.33
CA ILE A 407 10.86 13.48 25.01
C ILE A 407 11.13 14.35 26.22
N GLN A 408 12.33 14.31 26.72
CA GLN A 408 12.82 15.22 27.75
C GLN A 408 13.18 16.55 27.09
N VAL A 409 12.61 17.64 27.60
CA VAL A 409 12.86 18.98 27.10
C VAL A 409 13.76 19.71 28.08
N TYR A 410 14.88 20.21 27.59
CA TYR A 410 15.84 20.99 28.35
C TYR A 410 15.90 22.42 27.79
N LYS A 411 16.00 23.42 28.64
CA LYS A 411 16.06 24.85 28.24
C LYS A 411 17.26 25.54 28.90
N PRO A 412 17.96 26.42 28.17
CA PRO A 412 18.97 27.27 28.76
C PRO A 412 18.33 28.40 29.58
N LEU A 413 19.07 28.99 30.50
CA LEU A 413 18.59 30.15 31.26
C LEU A 413 18.32 31.36 30.37
N ASP A 414 19.15 31.56 29.36
CA ASP A 414 18.97 32.61 28.36
C ASP A 414 18.75 32.01 26.98
N PRO A 415 17.49 31.81 26.54
CA PRO A 415 17.18 31.22 25.25
C PRO A 415 17.52 32.09 24.03
N GLU A 416 17.67 33.41 24.23
CA GLU A 416 17.92 34.33 23.10
C GLU A 416 19.40 34.28 22.66
N ASN A 417 20.33 34.12 23.60
CA ASN A 417 21.76 34.05 23.35
C ASN A 417 22.32 32.61 23.24
N ALA A 418 21.46 31.61 23.46
CA ALA A 418 21.88 30.22 23.41
C ALA A 418 21.97 29.67 21.95
N PRO A 419 22.84 28.72 21.68
CA PRO A 419 22.98 28.05 20.35
C PRO A 419 21.66 27.45 19.83
N GLN A 420 20.77 27.05 20.73
CA GLN A 420 19.41 26.58 20.44
C GLN A 420 18.46 26.89 21.60
N LYS A 421 17.22 27.25 21.28
CA LYS A 421 16.20 27.67 22.27
C LYS A 421 15.76 26.56 23.22
N ALA A 422 15.89 25.29 22.78
CA ALA A 422 15.60 24.11 23.60
C ALA A 422 16.26 22.87 23.00
N LEU A 423 16.63 21.95 23.89
CA LEU A 423 17.11 20.62 23.53
C LEU A 423 15.97 19.61 23.74
N TYR A 424 15.63 18.87 22.69
CA TYR A 424 14.64 17.78 22.73
C TYR A 424 15.39 16.45 22.72
N TYR A 425 15.45 15.80 23.86
CA TYR A 425 16.18 14.55 24.06
C TYR A 425 15.24 13.37 24.26
N ASN A 426 15.22 12.46 23.29
CA ASN A 426 14.51 11.19 23.42
C ASN A 426 15.51 10.12 23.89
N LYS A 427 15.47 9.81 25.18
CA LYS A 427 16.41 8.89 25.82
C LYS A 427 16.30 7.48 25.24
N ASN A 428 15.08 6.96 25.13
CA ASN A 428 14.83 5.62 24.59
C ASN A 428 15.35 5.47 23.16
N TYR A 429 15.02 6.41 22.28
CA TYR A 429 15.50 6.35 20.90
C TYR A 429 17.02 6.50 20.80
N GLN A 430 17.65 7.26 21.66
CA GLN A 430 19.10 7.40 21.66
C GLN A 430 19.79 6.09 22.13
N GLU A 431 19.24 5.41 23.12
CA GLU A 431 19.73 4.09 23.55
C GLU A 431 19.61 3.06 22.43
N LEU A 432 18.46 2.99 21.76
CA LEU A 432 18.24 2.11 20.59
C LEU A 432 19.23 2.41 19.46
N LYS A 433 19.45 3.71 19.15
CA LYS A 433 20.45 4.13 18.15
C LYS A 433 21.87 3.70 18.51
N ASN A 434 22.25 3.80 19.77
CA ASN A 434 23.56 3.40 20.25
C ASN A 434 23.76 1.87 20.09
N ILE A 435 22.75 1.09 20.45
CA ILE A 435 22.76 -0.36 20.25
C ILE A 435 22.90 -0.72 18.76
N GLU A 436 22.08 -0.11 17.91
CA GLU A 436 22.16 -0.35 16.46
C GLU A 436 23.50 0.13 15.87
N THR A 437 24.06 1.24 16.36
CA THR A 437 25.39 1.71 15.94
C THR A 437 26.48 0.71 16.27
N GLN A 438 26.48 0.13 17.48
CA GLN A 438 27.43 -0.89 17.88
C GLN A 438 27.31 -2.14 17.00
N LYS A 439 26.08 -2.63 16.78
CA LYS A 439 25.82 -3.76 15.88
C LYS A 439 26.32 -3.49 14.45
N LEU A 440 25.95 -2.33 13.85
CA LEU A 440 26.31 -1.96 12.47
C LEU A 440 27.79 -1.73 12.26
N LEU A 441 28.52 -1.28 13.28
CA LEU A 441 29.97 -1.04 13.23
C LEU A 441 30.80 -2.29 13.58
N SER A 442 30.20 -3.35 14.11
CA SER A 442 30.88 -4.63 14.29
C SER A 442 31.26 -5.24 12.95
N GLU A 443 32.29 -6.05 12.90
CA GLU A 443 32.73 -6.72 11.67
C GLU A 443 31.62 -7.59 11.07
N GLU A 444 30.95 -8.39 11.91
CA GLU A 444 29.83 -9.25 11.50
C GLU A 444 28.64 -8.44 10.99
N GLY A 445 28.22 -7.41 11.74
CA GLY A 445 27.10 -6.56 11.37
C GLY A 445 27.36 -5.77 10.09
N SER A 446 28.56 -5.21 9.92
CA SER A 446 28.95 -4.53 8.70
C SER A 446 28.94 -5.45 7.48
N ARG A 447 29.45 -6.68 7.61
CA ARG A 447 29.41 -7.71 6.57
C ARG A 447 27.97 -8.12 6.25
N LEU A 448 27.15 -8.35 7.28
CA LEU A 448 25.75 -8.73 7.11
C LEU A 448 24.94 -7.60 6.44
N PHE A 449 25.10 -6.34 6.89
CA PHE A 449 24.39 -5.20 6.32
C PHE A 449 24.77 -4.96 4.84
N SER A 450 26.04 -5.19 4.46
CA SER A 450 26.49 -5.03 3.06
C SER A 450 25.80 -6.04 2.12
N LYS A 451 25.47 -7.24 2.61
CA LYS A 451 24.75 -8.26 1.84
C LYS A 451 23.35 -7.80 1.41
N ARG A 452 22.70 -6.88 2.14
CA ARG A 452 21.37 -6.37 1.80
C ARG A 452 21.27 -5.89 0.35
N LYS A 453 22.27 -5.10 -0.10
CA LYS A 453 22.27 -4.61 -1.47
C LYS A 453 22.37 -5.71 -2.51
N ILE A 454 23.17 -6.74 -2.23
CA ILE A 454 23.38 -7.87 -3.13
C ILE A 454 22.18 -8.82 -3.13
N ASP A 455 21.37 -8.79 -2.09
CA ASP A 455 20.21 -9.69 -1.92
C ASP A 455 18.92 -9.10 -2.51
N VAL A 456 18.49 -7.93 -2.05
CA VAL A 456 17.18 -7.36 -2.40
C VAL A 456 17.22 -6.58 -3.73
N GLU A 457 18.23 -5.75 -3.96
CA GLU A 457 18.27 -4.89 -5.16
C GLU A 457 18.22 -5.67 -6.48
N PRO A 458 18.92 -6.82 -6.63
CA PRO A 458 18.81 -7.64 -7.84
C PRO A 458 17.39 -8.16 -8.09
N VAL A 459 16.63 -8.49 -7.05
CA VAL A 459 15.24 -8.93 -7.17
C VAL A 459 14.40 -7.83 -7.79
N PHE A 460 14.50 -6.60 -7.32
CA PHE A 460 13.80 -5.47 -7.92
C PHE A 460 14.26 -5.18 -9.35
N GLY A 461 15.57 -5.29 -9.61
CA GLY A 461 16.12 -5.18 -10.96
C GLY A 461 15.52 -6.21 -11.92
N GLN A 462 15.44 -7.49 -11.51
CA GLN A 462 14.83 -8.54 -12.30
C GLN A 462 13.35 -8.24 -12.60
N ILE A 463 12.57 -7.87 -11.59
CA ILE A 463 11.14 -7.61 -11.75
C ILE A 463 10.89 -6.39 -12.64
N LYS A 464 11.57 -5.27 -12.39
CA LYS A 464 11.29 -4.00 -13.07
C LYS A 464 12.03 -3.86 -14.39
N ALA A 465 13.35 -4.07 -14.41
CA ALA A 465 14.15 -3.82 -15.59
C ALA A 465 14.12 -4.99 -16.57
N ILE A 466 14.22 -6.25 -16.10
CA ILE A 466 14.30 -7.40 -16.98
C ILE A 466 12.92 -7.90 -17.40
N LEU A 467 11.99 -8.06 -16.45
CA LEU A 467 10.63 -8.51 -16.76
C LEU A 467 9.72 -7.35 -17.20
N GLY A 468 10.09 -6.10 -16.95
CA GLY A 468 9.28 -4.93 -17.32
C GLY A 468 8.02 -4.73 -16.47
N PHE A 469 7.96 -5.33 -15.26
CA PHE A 469 6.82 -5.19 -14.36
C PHE A 469 6.88 -3.87 -13.59
N THR A 470 6.67 -2.77 -14.29
CA THR A 470 6.73 -1.40 -13.75
C THR A 470 5.35 -0.83 -13.43
N ARG A 471 4.29 -1.44 -13.97
CA ARG A 471 2.89 -1.05 -13.79
C ARG A 471 2.00 -2.27 -13.67
N PHE A 472 1.02 -2.22 -12.78
CA PHE A 472 0.03 -3.28 -12.60
C PHE A 472 -0.94 -3.38 -13.78
N ASN A 473 -1.40 -4.60 -14.06
CA ASN A 473 -2.47 -4.87 -15.02
C ASN A 473 -3.84 -4.94 -14.34
N LEU A 474 -3.87 -5.26 -13.05
CA LEU A 474 -5.07 -5.38 -12.23
C LEU A 474 -5.29 -4.11 -11.39
N ARG A 475 -6.50 -3.95 -10.83
CA ARG A 475 -6.90 -2.86 -9.96
C ARG A 475 -7.44 -3.39 -8.65
N GLY A 476 -7.26 -2.62 -7.57
CA GLY A 476 -7.64 -2.97 -6.22
C GLY A 476 -6.58 -3.80 -5.50
N LYS A 477 -6.35 -3.48 -4.21
CA LYS A 477 -5.24 -4.03 -3.40
C LYS A 477 -5.15 -5.55 -3.45
N THR A 478 -6.28 -6.26 -3.32
CA THR A 478 -6.32 -7.73 -3.29
C THR A 478 -5.81 -8.34 -4.59
N LYS A 479 -6.31 -7.87 -5.74
CA LYS A 479 -5.92 -8.38 -7.06
C LYS A 479 -4.48 -7.99 -7.41
N VAL A 480 -4.06 -6.77 -7.02
CA VAL A 480 -2.69 -6.29 -7.19
C VAL A 480 -1.70 -7.13 -6.37
N LYS A 481 -2.09 -7.60 -5.17
CA LYS A 481 -1.29 -8.53 -4.37
C LYS A 481 -1.05 -9.84 -5.11
N THR A 482 -2.07 -10.41 -5.74
CA THR A 482 -1.93 -11.61 -6.58
C THR A 482 -1.02 -11.34 -7.79
N ASP A 483 -1.20 -10.20 -8.48
CA ASP A 483 -0.43 -9.85 -9.68
C ASP A 483 1.08 -9.77 -9.41
N VAL A 484 1.47 -9.07 -8.35
CA VAL A 484 2.90 -8.99 -7.97
C VAL A 484 3.44 -10.29 -7.41
N GLY A 485 2.61 -11.06 -6.69
CA GLY A 485 3.02 -12.36 -6.15
C GLY A 485 3.33 -13.37 -7.27
N LEU A 486 2.53 -13.38 -8.34
CA LEU A 486 2.85 -14.17 -9.55
C LEU A 486 4.20 -13.77 -10.14
N ALA A 487 4.51 -12.46 -10.20
CA ALA A 487 5.80 -12.00 -10.70
C ALA A 487 6.97 -12.43 -9.79
N PHE A 488 6.81 -12.35 -8.48
CA PHE A 488 7.83 -12.81 -7.54
C PHE A 488 8.03 -14.32 -7.56
N MET A 489 6.94 -15.09 -7.61
CA MET A 489 7.04 -16.56 -7.69
C MET A 489 7.68 -17.00 -9.02
N ALA A 490 7.32 -16.37 -10.13
CA ALA A 490 7.95 -16.62 -11.42
C ALA A 490 9.46 -16.30 -11.41
N ASN A 491 9.85 -15.21 -10.74
CA ASN A 491 11.26 -14.86 -10.56
C ASN A 491 12.00 -15.88 -9.66
N ASN A 492 11.38 -16.34 -8.59
CA ASN A 492 11.92 -17.38 -7.72
C ASN A 492 12.18 -18.69 -8.49
N LEU A 493 11.18 -19.16 -9.23
CA LEU A 493 11.28 -20.38 -10.07
C LEU A 493 12.35 -20.22 -11.16
N LYS A 494 12.46 -19.04 -11.78
CA LYS A 494 13.50 -18.76 -12.78
C LYS A 494 14.90 -18.84 -12.18
N LYS A 495 15.10 -18.33 -10.96
CA LYS A 495 16.37 -18.44 -10.24
C LYS A 495 16.65 -19.90 -9.84
N TYR A 496 15.65 -20.59 -9.32
CA TYR A 496 15.73 -21.98 -8.91
C TYR A 496 16.12 -22.89 -10.09
N SER A 497 15.46 -22.76 -11.25
CA SER A 497 15.79 -23.48 -12.48
C SER A 497 17.26 -23.30 -12.88
N LYS A 498 17.78 -22.07 -12.85
CA LYS A 498 19.18 -21.77 -13.16
C LYS A 498 20.17 -22.41 -12.17
N ILE A 499 19.79 -22.57 -10.90
CA ILE A 499 20.63 -23.24 -9.91
C ILE A 499 20.65 -24.76 -10.17
N LYS A 500 19.49 -25.35 -10.53
CA LYS A 500 19.39 -26.77 -10.86
C LYS A 500 20.17 -27.12 -12.13
N ALA A 501 20.10 -26.30 -13.16
CA ALA A 501 20.84 -26.48 -14.41
C ALA A 501 22.39 -26.43 -14.24
N ARG A 502 22.89 -25.90 -13.13
CA ARG A 502 24.34 -25.81 -12.84
C ARG A 502 24.86 -26.97 -11.98
N LYS A 503 23.98 -27.77 -11.40
CA LYS A 503 24.28 -28.96 -10.64
C LYS A 503 24.24 -30.21 -11.49
#